data_e17c7033923e2eb923021d0f34cf3f31
#
_entry.id   e17c7033923e2eb923021d0f34cf3f31
#
_cell.length_a   1.000
_cell.length_b   1.000
_cell.length_c   1.000
_cell.angle_alpha   90.00
_cell.angle_beta   90.00
_cell.angle_gamma   90.00
#
_symmetry.space_group_name_H-M   'P 1'
#
loop_
_entity.id
_entity.type
_entity.pdbx_description
1 polymer ?
#
loop_
_entity_poly.entity_id
_entity_poly.type
_entity_poly.pdbx_seq_one_letter_code
_entity_poly.pdbx_strand_id
1 'polypeptide(L)'
;MKPETFYQLLTEQNIHLSDQQKVQFERYFELLVEWNEKINLTAITEKEEVYLKHFYDSIAPILQGLIENQPIKLLDIGAGAGFPSLPMKILYPQLDVTIIDSLNKRINFLNLLAQELGLENVHFYHGRAEDFAQDKNFRAQFDIVTARAVARMQVLSELTIPYLKVGGKLLALKASNAPEELTEAKNALNLLFSKVEDNLSYTLPNGDPRYITIVEKKKETPNKYPRKAGMPNKRPL
;
A
#
# COMPACT_ATOMS: atom_id res chain seq x y z
N MET A 1 -6.09 -19.91 -0.46
CA MET A 1 -4.72 -20.39 -0.08
C MET A 1 -4.71 -20.70 1.40
N LYS A 2 -4.33 -21.91 1.78
CA LYS A 2 -4.20 -22.27 3.20
C LYS A 2 -2.99 -21.55 3.81
N PRO A 3 -2.98 -21.26 5.13
CA PRO A 3 -1.82 -20.66 5.79
C PRO A 3 -0.52 -21.43 5.54
N GLU A 4 -0.55 -22.77 5.60
CA GLU A 4 0.62 -23.63 5.37
C GLU A 4 1.18 -23.45 3.96
N THR A 5 0.31 -23.33 2.96
CA THR A 5 0.70 -23.06 1.56
C THR A 5 1.33 -21.68 1.42
N PHE A 6 0.78 -20.68 2.12
CA PHE A 6 1.37 -19.33 2.17
C PHE A 6 2.78 -19.35 2.73
N TYR A 7 3.00 -20.03 3.86
CA TYR A 7 4.33 -20.15 4.47
C TYR A 7 5.31 -20.92 3.59
N GLN A 8 4.84 -21.99 2.92
CA GLN A 8 5.65 -22.75 2.00
C GLN A 8 6.13 -21.91 0.80
N LEU A 9 5.22 -21.18 0.15
CA LEU A 9 5.56 -20.30 -0.98
C LEU A 9 6.58 -19.24 -0.61
N LEU A 10 6.52 -18.70 0.60
CA LEU A 10 7.52 -17.76 1.10
C LEU A 10 8.88 -18.44 1.30
N THR A 11 8.88 -19.64 1.87
CA THR A 11 10.11 -20.45 2.06
C THR A 11 10.79 -20.77 0.72
N GLU A 12 10.01 -21.09 -0.32
CA GLU A 12 10.51 -21.34 -1.68
C GLU A 12 11.21 -20.10 -2.28
N GLN A 13 10.87 -18.91 -1.80
CA GLN A 13 11.52 -17.65 -2.16
C GLN A 13 12.56 -17.17 -1.14
N ASN A 14 13.06 -18.08 -0.30
CA ASN A 14 14.02 -17.81 0.76
C ASN A 14 13.54 -16.81 1.82
N ILE A 15 12.23 -16.67 2.02
CA ILE A 15 11.63 -15.86 3.08
C ILE A 15 11.09 -16.81 4.15
N HIS A 16 11.79 -16.86 5.28
CA HIS A 16 11.47 -17.75 6.39
C HIS A 16 10.77 -16.97 7.51
N LEU A 17 9.48 -17.25 7.71
CA LEU A 17 8.73 -16.64 8.80
C LEU A 17 9.11 -17.24 10.15
N SER A 18 9.34 -16.39 11.14
CA SER A 18 9.40 -16.81 12.54
C SER A 18 8.03 -17.28 13.03
N ASP A 19 8.01 -18.01 14.14
CA ASP A 19 6.75 -18.40 14.77
C ASP A 19 5.92 -17.20 15.19
N GLN A 20 6.57 -16.12 15.63
CA GLN A 20 5.90 -14.85 15.95
C GLN A 20 5.19 -14.25 14.72
N GLN A 21 5.85 -14.22 13.57
CA GLN A 21 5.25 -13.70 12.34
C GLN A 21 4.05 -14.54 11.89
N LYS A 22 4.10 -15.86 12.03
CA LYS A 22 2.96 -16.73 11.75
C LYS A 22 1.77 -16.44 12.69
N VAL A 23 2.05 -16.26 13.98
CA VAL A 23 1.04 -15.83 14.96
C VAL A 23 0.46 -14.46 14.62
N GLN A 24 1.28 -13.51 14.18
CA GLN A 24 0.83 -12.18 13.75
C GLN A 24 -0.14 -12.27 12.56
N PHE A 25 0.13 -13.08 11.53
CA PHE A 25 -0.79 -13.28 10.41
C PHE A 25 -2.11 -13.92 10.84
N GLU A 26 -2.05 -14.93 11.70
CA GLU A 26 -3.26 -15.57 12.24
C GLU A 26 -4.12 -14.57 13.03
N ARG A 27 -3.48 -13.82 13.95
CA ARG A 27 -4.19 -12.81 14.75
C ARG A 27 -4.75 -11.67 13.89
N TYR A 28 -4.02 -11.28 12.84
CA TYR A 28 -4.50 -10.30 11.87
C TYR A 28 -5.80 -10.78 11.20
N PHE A 29 -5.82 -12.02 10.75
CA PHE A 29 -7.01 -12.63 10.18
C PHE A 29 -8.20 -12.61 11.16
N GLU A 30 -8.00 -13.06 12.39
CA GLU A 30 -9.05 -13.08 13.42
C GLU A 30 -9.64 -11.69 13.68
N LEU A 31 -8.78 -10.69 13.87
CA LEU A 31 -9.21 -9.30 14.11
C LEU A 31 -9.89 -8.69 12.89
N LEU A 32 -9.40 -8.99 11.68
CA LEU A 32 -10.04 -8.54 10.44
C LEU A 32 -11.48 -9.03 10.35
N VAL A 33 -11.72 -10.31 10.59
CA VAL A 33 -13.07 -10.91 10.54
C VAL A 33 -13.96 -10.35 11.65
N GLU A 34 -13.46 -10.31 12.90
CA GLU A 34 -14.20 -9.76 14.04
C GLU A 34 -14.64 -8.31 13.80
N TRP A 35 -13.72 -7.45 13.37
CA TRP A 35 -14.01 -6.03 13.17
C TRP A 35 -14.78 -5.76 11.87
N ASN A 36 -14.68 -6.64 10.89
CA ASN A 36 -15.46 -6.51 9.66
C ASN A 36 -16.97 -6.53 9.91
N GLU A 37 -17.42 -7.25 10.91
CA GLU A 37 -18.83 -7.25 11.33
C GLU A 37 -19.29 -5.88 11.84
N LYS A 38 -18.37 -5.07 12.38
CA LYS A 38 -18.66 -3.77 13.00
C LYS A 38 -18.52 -2.59 12.02
N ILE A 39 -17.55 -2.62 11.13
CA ILE A 39 -17.15 -1.43 10.33
C ILE A 39 -16.95 -1.68 8.83
N ASN A 40 -17.29 -2.85 8.31
CA ASN A 40 -17.14 -3.20 6.89
C ASN A 40 -15.74 -2.89 6.31
N LEU A 41 -14.74 -3.62 6.78
CA LEU A 41 -13.35 -3.45 6.36
C LEU A 41 -13.06 -4.08 4.98
N THR A 42 -13.69 -5.21 4.70
CA THR A 42 -13.48 -6.00 3.49
C THR A 42 -14.72 -6.82 3.12
N ALA A 43 -14.87 -7.12 1.84
CA ALA A 43 -15.86 -8.10 1.37
C ALA A 43 -15.35 -9.56 1.49
N ILE A 44 -14.06 -9.76 1.78
CA ILE A 44 -13.41 -11.08 1.83
C ILE A 44 -13.17 -11.45 3.29
N THR A 45 -13.85 -12.50 3.75
CA THR A 45 -13.80 -12.99 5.15
C THR A 45 -13.39 -14.45 5.26
N GLU A 46 -13.44 -15.20 4.16
CA GLU A 46 -12.99 -16.59 4.14
C GLU A 46 -11.46 -16.67 4.28
N LYS A 47 -10.99 -17.47 5.22
CA LYS A 47 -9.57 -17.53 5.61
C LYS A 47 -8.63 -17.76 4.43
N GLU A 48 -8.95 -18.71 3.58
CA GLU A 48 -8.10 -19.03 2.41
C GLU A 48 -8.08 -17.90 1.37
N GLU A 49 -9.16 -17.14 1.25
CA GLU A 49 -9.21 -15.97 0.38
C GLU A 49 -8.45 -14.77 0.97
N VAL A 50 -8.52 -14.56 2.30
CA VAL A 50 -7.75 -13.51 2.98
C VAL A 50 -6.25 -13.76 2.83
N TYR A 51 -5.80 -14.99 3.05
CA TYR A 51 -4.38 -15.35 2.86
C TYR A 51 -3.90 -15.16 1.43
N LEU A 52 -4.74 -15.42 0.43
CA LEU A 52 -4.41 -15.23 -0.98
C LEU A 52 -4.50 -13.77 -1.43
N LYS A 53 -5.72 -13.19 -1.27
CA LYS A 53 -6.07 -11.90 -1.90
C LYS A 53 -5.72 -10.68 -1.04
N HIS A 54 -5.48 -10.88 0.26
CA HIS A 54 -5.03 -9.81 1.14
C HIS A 54 -3.57 -9.99 1.54
N PHE A 55 -3.18 -11.08 2.16
CA PHE A 55 -1.80 -11.23 2.64
C PHE A 55 -0.80 -11.46 1.51
N TYR A 56 -1.00 -12.48 0.68
CA TYR A 56 -0.06 -12.81 -0.40
C TYR A 56 0.02 -11.69 -1.45
N ASP A 57 -1.12 -11.16 -1.89
CA ASP A 57 -1.17 -10.06 -2.85
C ASP A 57 -0.50 -8.78 -2.29
N SER A 58 -0.65 -8.50 -0.99
CA SER A 58 -0.04 -7.33 -0.33
C SER A 58 1.48 -7.38 -0.29
N ILE A 59 2.08 -8.56 -0.17
CA ILE A 59 3.55 -8.70 -0.09
C ILE A 59 4.23 -8.84 -1.46
N ALA A 60 3.46 -8.75 -2.54
CA ALA A 60 4.00 -8.84 -3.89
C ALA A 60 5.19 -7.89 -4.16
N PRO A 61 5.24 -6.64 -3.67
CA PRO A 61 6.42 -5.78 -3.83
C PRO A 61 7.70 -6.38 -3.21
N ILE A 62 7.58 -7.12 -2.11
CA ILE A 62 8.71 -7.85 -1.50
C ILE A 62 9.08 -9.05 -2.37
N LEU A 63 8.10 -9.85 -2.79
CA LEU A 63 8.33 -11.05 -3.63
C LEU A 63 8.97 -10.71 -4.98
N GLN A 64 8.71 -9.51 -5.50
CA GLN A 64 9.28 -9.00 -6.75
C GLN A 64 10.62 -8.25 -6.53
N GLY A 65 11.18 -8.26 -5.31
CA GLY A 65 12.47 -7.62 -5.01
C GLY A 65 12.46 -6.09 -5.05
N LEU A 66 11.28 -5.47 -4.95
CA LEU A 66 11.13 -4.00 -5.00
C LEU A 66 11.33 -3.34 -3.63
N ILE A 67 11.25 -4.10 -2.57
CA ILE A 67 11.44 -3.65 -1.18
C ILE A 67 12.40 -4.61 -0.48
N GLU A 68 13.40 -4.08 0.18
CA GLU A 68 14.37 -4.83 0.98
C GLU A 68 14.05 -4.70 2.47
N ASN A 69 14.53 -5.67 3.28
CA ASN A 69 14.38 -5.63 4.74
C ASN A 69 15.40 -4.68 5.38
N GLN A 70 15.12 -3.39 5.26
CA GLN A 70 15.93 -2.30 5.79
C GLN A 70 15.05 -1.13 6.25
N PRO A 71 15.58 -0.15 7.01
CA PRO A 71 14.83 1.02 7.44
C PRO A 71 14.42 1.89 6.24
N ILE A 72 13.24 1.65 5.69
CA ILE A 72 12.61 2.41 4.60
C ILE A 72 11.40 3.13 5.17
N LYS A 73 11.27 4.43 4.90
CA LYS A 73 10.05 5.18 5.17
C LYS A 73 9.02 4.91 4.08
N LEU A 74 8.02 4.11 4.43
CA LEU A 74 6.95 3.70 3.54
C LEU A 74 5.63 4.36 3.95
N LEU A 75 4.97 5.02 3.02
CA LEU A 75 3.63 5.57 3.20
C LEU A 75 2.62 4.73 2.42
N ASP A 76 1.50 4.41 3.07
CA ASP A 76 0.36 3.74 2.44
C ASP A 76 -0.86 4.67 2.47
N ILE A 77 -1.37 5.02 1.30
CA ILE A 77 -2.52 5.91 1.13
C ILE A 77 -3.80 5.09 0.97
N GLY A 78 -4.74 5.29 1.90
CA GLY A 78 -6.04 4.62 1.85
C GLY A 78 -5.96 3.11 2.10
N ALA A 79 -5.10 2.68 3.02
CA ALA A 79 -4.83 1.27 3.30
C ALA A 79 -6.03 0.47 3.82
N GLY A 80 -7.11 1.12 4.22
CA GLY A 80 -8.30 0.45 4.74
C GLY A 80 -8.00 -0.37 5.99
N ALA A 81 -8.03 -1.68 5.87
CA ALA A 81 -7.68 -2.61 6.93
C ALA A 81 -6.16 -2.87 7.07
N GLY A 82 -5.30 -2.02 6.48
CA GLY A 82 -3.85 -2.11 6.56
C GLY A 82 -3.16 -2.74 5.34
N PHE A 83 -3.86 -2.81 4.21
CA PHE A 83 -3.34 -3.43 2.99
C PHE A 83 -2.89 -2.37 1.95
N PRO A 84 -1.69 -2.50 1.37
CA PRO A 84 -0.77 -3.62 1.46
C PRO A 84 0.30 -3.50 2.55
N SER A 85 0.44 -2.38 3.24
CA SER A 85 1.63 -2.07 4.04
C SER A 85 1.83 -2.93 5.30
N LEU A 86 0.77 -3.32 6.02
CA LEU A 86 0.94 -4.06 7.28
C LEU A 86 1.35 -5.53 7.08
N PRO A 87 0.87 -6.29 6.08
CA PRO A 87 1.49 -7.58 5.75
C PRO A 87 2.97 -7.47 5.39
N MET A 88 3.37 -6.42 4.65
CA MET A 88 4.78 -6.14 4.37
C MET A 88 5.57 -5.84 5.65
N LYS A 89 4.98 -5.07 6.58
CA LYS A 89 5.57 -4.76 7.89
C LYS A 89 5.80 -6.00 8.74
N ILE A 90 4.87 -6.95 8.72
CA ILE A 90 5.04 -8.24 9.41
C ILE A 90 6.23 -9.00 8.83
N LEU A 91 6.35 -9.04 7.49
CA LEU A 91 7.48 -9.70 6.82
C LEU A 91 8.81 -9.01 7.10
N TYR A 92 8.82 -7.68 6.98
CA TYR A 92 10.01 -6.84 7.11
C TYR A 92 9.86 -5.84 8.26
N PRO A 93 10.17 -6.26 9.50
CA PRO A 93 9.94 -5.44 10.70
C PRO A 93 10.72 -4.12 10.74
N GLN A 94 11.75 -3.95 9.91
CA GLN A 94 12.53 -2.72 9.84
C GLN A 94 11.84 -1.58 9.08
N LEU A 95 10.77 -1.87 8.32
CA LEU A 95 10.00 -0.83 7.64
C LEU A 95 9.42 0.17 8.65
N ASP A 96 9.56 1.45 8.37
CA ASP A 96 8.87 2.54 9.08
C ASP A 96 7.61 2.90 8.29
N VAL A 97 6.45 2.41 8.75
CA VAL A 97 5.19 2.48 8.01
C VAL A 97 4.31 3.61 8.52
N THR A 98 3.91 4.49 7.63
CA THR A 98 2.86 5.49 7.86
C THR A 98 1.64 5.16 7.03
N ILE A 99 0.45 5.23 7.62
CA ILE A 99 -0.83 5.09 6.91
C ILE A 99 -1.66 6.36 7.09
N ILE A 100 -2.20 6.86 5.98
CA ILE A 100 -3.20 7.93 5.96
C ILE A 100 -4.49 7.34 5.39
N ASP A 101 -5.59 7.42 6.14
CA ASP A 101 -6.92 7.01 5.68
C ASP A 101 -7.97 8.06 6.05
N SER A 102 -8.94 8.26 5.16
CA SER A 102 -9.99 9.27 5.35
C SER A 102 -11.11 8.84 6.29
N LEU A 103 -11.13 7.59 6.74
CA LEU A 103 -12.16 7.06 7.65
C LEU A 103 -11.60 6.79 9.04
N ASN A 104 -12.02 7.58 10.03
CA ASN A 104 -11.52 7.46 11.39
C ASN A 104 -11.74 6.06 12.02
N LYS A 105 -12.83 5.40 11.67
CA LYS A 105 -13.09 4.03 12.13
C LYS A 105 -12.03 3.02 11.69
N ARG A 106 -11.43 3.22 10.50
CA ARG A 106 -10.30 2.40 10.01
C ARG A 106 -9.03 2.70 10.79
N ILE A 107 -8.75 3.97 11.07
CA ILE A 107 -7.60 4.37 11.91
C ILE A 107 -7.71 3.75 13.30
N ASN A 108 -8.90 3.74 13.92
CA ASN A 108 -9.11 3.10 15.21
C ASN A 108 -8.83 1.58 15.15
N PHE A 109 -9.28 0.91 14.10
CA PHE A 109 -8.95 -0.50 13.85
C PHE A 109 -7.44 -0.72 13.69
N LEU A 110 -6.75 0.11 12.90
CA LEU A 110 -5.31 -0.01 12.67
C LEU A 110 -4.49 0.18 13.96
N ASN A 111 -4.88 1.11 14.83
CA ASN A 111 -4.25 1.27 16.14
C ASN A 111 -4.40 0.02 17.03
N LEU A 112 -5.61 -0.53 17.09
CA LEU A 112 -5.84 -1.79 17.81
C LEU A 112 -5.03 -2.94 17.20
N LEU A 113 -5.06 -3.08 15.87
CA LEU A 113 -4.34 -4.13 15.16
C LEU A 113 -2.84 -4.06 15.45
N ALA A 114 -2.24 -2.88 15.35
CA ALA A 114 -0.82 -2.70 15.63
C ALA A 114 -0.45 -3.07 17.07
N GLN A 115 -1.30 -2.70 18.03
CA GLN A 115 -1.12 -3.05 19.44
C GLN A 115 -1.20 -4.57 19.65
N GLU A 116 -2.23 -5.21 19.11
CA GLU A 116 -2.45 -6.66 19.22
C GLU A 116 -1.34 -7.50 18.55
N LEU A 117 -0.79 -7.00 17.45
CA LEU A 117 0.30 -7.66 16.74
C LEU A 117 1.69 -7.27 17.27
N GLY A 118 1.79 -6.31 18.20
CA GLY A 118 3.07 -5.81 18.70
C GLY A 118 3.93 -5.15 17.61
N LEU A 119 3.31 -4.43 16.66
CA LEU A 119 4.04 -3.74 15.60
C LEU A 119 4.62 -2.42 16.12
N GLU A 120 5.91 -2.22 15.90
CA GLU A 120 6.63 -1.00 16.22
C GLU A 120 6.89 -0.19 14.93
N ASN A 121 7.17 1.13 15.07
CA ASN A 121 7.42 2.03 13.94
C ASN A 121 6.29 2.00 12.90
N VAL A 122 5.05 2.10 13.39
CA VAL A 122 3.83 2.27 12.60
C VAL A 122 3.08 3.50 13.08
N HIS A 123 2.61 4.33 12.13
CA HIS A 123 2.01 5.64 12.40
C HIS A 123 0.72 5.77 11.58
N PHE A 124 -0.39 6.06 12.23
CA PHE A 124 -1.69 6.13 11.58
C PHE A 124 -2.33 7.51 11.73
N TYR A 125 -2.76 8.09 10.61
CA TYR A 125 -3.31 9.44 10.56
C TYR A 125 -4.67 9.44 9.87
N HIS A 126 -5.66 10.05 10.52
CA HIS A 126 -6.98 10.26 9.96
C HIS A 126 -7.03 11.58 9.19
N GLY A 127 -7.39 11.54 7.92
CA GLY A 127 -7.60 12.72 7.08
C GLY A 127 -7.45 12.45 5.59
N ARG A 128 -7.52 13.53 4.83
CA ARG A 128 -7.39 13.45 3.38
C ARG A 128 -5.92 13.45 2.96
N ALA A 129 -5.60 12.64 1.97
CA ALA A 129 -4.25 12.57 1.42
C ALA A 129 -3.79 13.94 0.88
N GLU A 130 -4.70 14.70 0.25
CA GLU A 130 -4.41 16.02 -0.30
C GLU A 130 -3.96 17.02 0.77
N ASP A 131 -4.55 16.95 1.96
CA ASP A 131 -4.26 17.89 3.04
C ASP A 131 -2.90 17.59 3.70
N PHE A 132 -2.62 16.33 4.02
CA PHE A 132 -1.33 15.92 4.57
C PHE A 132 -0.16 16.16 3.61
N ALA A 133 -0.38 16.03 2.30
CA ALA A 133 0.65 16.29 1.30
C ALA A 133 1.08 17.77 1.20
N GLN A 134 0.32 18.69 1.79
CA GLN A 134 0.70 20.10 1.92
C GLN A 134 1.48 20.37 3.22
N ASP A 135 1.44 19.48 4.18
CA ASP A 135 2.22 19.60 5.42
C ASP A 135 3.69 19.18 5.18
N LYS A 136 4.63 20.06 5.56
CA LYS A 136 6.08 19.85 5.43
C LYS A 136 6.59 18.60 6.16
N ASN A 137 5.87 18.12 7.17
CA ASN A 137 6.23 16.91 7.91
C ASN A 137 5.96 15.63 7.11
N PHE A 138 5.16 15.72 6.07
CA PHE A 138 4.78 14.59 5.22
C PHE A 138 5.26 14.76 3.77
N ARG A 139 5.23 15.98 3.23
CA ARG A 139 5.63 16.27 1.86
C ARG A 139 7.11 15.94 1.65
N ALA A 140 7.41 15.18 0.60
CA ALA A 140 8.78 14.80 0.20
C ALA A 140 9.57 14.09 1.33
N GLN A 141 8.90 13.30 2.19
CA GLN A 141 9.52 12.62 3.33
C GLN A 141 9.69 11.11 3.13
N PHE A 142 9.04 10.51 2.15
CA PHE A 142 8.97 9.06 2.03
C PHE A 142 9.84 8.53 0.89
N ASP A 143 10.46 7.37 1.14
CA ASP A 143 11.27 6.65 0.16
C ASP A 143 10.35 5.89 -0.81
N ILE A 144 9.28 5.30 -0.27
CA ILE A 144 8.26 4.55 -1.01
C ILE A 144 6.88 5.04 -0.58
N VAL A 145 6.00 5.22 -1.56
CA VAL A 145 4.56 5.34 -1.35
C VAL A 145 3.87 4.17 -2.04
N THR A 146 2.92 3.57 -1.38
CA THR A 146 2.10 2.49 -1.94
C THR A 146 0.62 2.79 -1.81
N ALA A 147 -0.17 2.15 -2.64
CA ALA A 147 -1.63 2.18 -2.57
C ALA A 147 -2.22 0.98 -3.30
N ARG A 148 -3.38 0.50 -2.81
CA ARG A 148 -4.16 -0.56 -3.44
C ARG A 148 -5.64 -0.21 -3.41
N ALA A 149 -6.30 -0.30 -4.58
CA ALA A 149 -7.74 -0.07 -4.73
C ALA A 149 -8.24 1.30 -4.24
N VAL A 150 -7.45 2.35 -4.42
CA VAL A 150 -7.78 3.73 -3.99
C VAL A 150 -8.40 4.54 -5.12
N ALA A 151 -7.73 4.63 -6.27
CA ALA A 151 -8.13 5.43 -7.41
C ALA A 151 -7.44 4.98 -8.71
N ARG A 152 -7.91 5.45 -9.86
CA ARG A 152 -7.20 5.31 -11.14
C ARG A 152 -5.87 6.09 -11.11
N MET A 153 -4.90 5.67 -11.92
CA MET A 153 -3.53 6.19 -11.88
C MET A 153 -3.42 7.71 -12.04
N GLN A 154 -4.24 8.34 -12.87
CA GLN A 154 -4.21 9.81 -13.03
C GLN A 154 -4.57 10.56 -11.74
N VAL A 155 -5.51 10.04 -10.95
CA VAL A 155 -5.88 10.58 -9.64
C VAL A 155 -4.86 10.16 -8.58
N LEU A 156 -4.51 8.87 -8.56
CA LEU A 156 -3.59 8.28 -7.58
C LEU A 156 -2.23 8.97 -7.61
N SER A 157 -1.73 9.33 -8.80
CA SER A 157 -0.46 10.02 -8.96
C SER A 157 -0.44 11.35 -8.19
N GLU A 158 -1.51 12.15 -8.28
CA GLU A 158 -1.61 13.42 -7.55
C GLU A 158 -1.72 13.22 -6.03
N LEU A 159 -2.35 12.12 -5.58
CA LEU A 159 -2.50 11.79 -4.16
C LEU A 159 -1.21 11.22 -3.52
N THR A 160 -0.25 10.77 -4.32
CA THR A 160 0.90 9.99 -3.82
C THR A 160 2.26 10.60 -4.11
N ILE A 161 2.51 11.09 -5.34
CA ILE A 161 3.81 11.62 -5.77
C ILE A 161 4.33 12.77 -4.88
N PRO A 162 3.50 13.71 -4.40
CA PRO A 162 3.96 14.81 -3.54
C PRO A 162 4.67 14.36 -2.26
N TYR A 163 4.33 13.19 -1.73
CA TYR A 163 4.94 12.62 -0.52
C TYR A 163 6.35 12.08 -0.72
N LEU A 164 6.67 11.69 -1.95
CA LEU A 164 7.95 11.07 -2.26
C LEU A 164 9.11 12.07 -2.19
N LYS A 165 10.24 11.62 -1.66
CA LYS A 165 11.53 12.24 -1.92
C LYS A 165 11.83 12.19 -3.42
N VAL A 166 12.67 13.11 -3.93
CA VAL A 166 13.21 12.97 -5.29
C VAL A 166 14.01 11.66 -5.36
N GLY A 167 13.75 10.84 -6.38
CA GLY A 167 14.28 9.49 -6.51
C GLY A 167 13.46 8.41 -5.77
N GLY A 168 12.50 8.82 -4.94
CA GLY A 168 11.55 7.89 -4.30
C GLY A 168 10.55 7.32 -5.29
N LYS A 169 9.89 6.22 -4.93
CA LYS A 169 9.03 5.44 -5.83
C LYS A 169 7.63 5.24 -5.31
N LEU A 170 6.67 5.42 -6.19
CA LEU A 170 5.31 4.91 -6.01
C LEU A 170 5.27 3.45 -6.48
N LEU A 171 4.77 2.57 -5.65
CA LEU A 171 4.44 1.18 -5.97
C LEU A 171 2.91 1.03 -5.91
N ALA A 172 2.23 1.21 -7.04
CA ALA A 172 0.78 1.10 -7.11
C ALA A 172 0.38 -0.34 -7.45
N LEU A 173 -0.29 -1.01 -6.51
CA LEU A 173 -0.81 -2.35 -6.71
C LEU A 173 -2.12 -2.29 -7.49
N LYS A 174 -2.15 -2.89 -8.68
CA LYS A 174 -3.22 -2.79 -9.66
C LYS A 174 -3.71 -4.16 -10.13
N ALA A 175 -4.96 -4.20 -10.56
CA ALA A 175 -5.55 -5.33 -11.27
C ALA A 175 -5.34 -5.22 -12.79
N SER A 176 -6.12 -5.94 -13.59
CA SER A 176 -5.93 -6.10 -15.04
C SER A 176 -6.00 -4.83 -15.88
N ASN A 177 -6.59 -3.74 -15.40
CA ASN A 177 -6.75 -2.47 -16.12
C ASN A 177 -5.56 -1.50 -16.01
N ALA A 178 -4.44 -1.93 -15.41
CA ALA A 178 -3.26 -1.08 -15.21
C ALA A 178 -2.70 -0.46 -16.51
N PRO A 179 -2.59 -1.17 -17.64
CA PRO A 179 -2.06 -0.58 -18.87
C PRO A 179 -2.90 0.59 -19.42
N GLU A 180 -4.23 0.50 -19.33
CA GLU A 180 -5.13 1.59 -19.73
C GLU A 180 -4.96 2.81 -18.82
N GLU A 181 -4.96 2.57 -17.52
CA GLU A 181 -4.80 3.63 -16.52
C GLU A 181 -3.49 4.40 -16.69
N LEU A 182 -2.40 3.74 -17.08
CA LEU A 182 -1.13 4.39 -17.37
C LEU A 182 -1.20 5.31 -18.58
N THR A 183 -1.94 4.91 -19.61
CA THR A 183 -2.14 5.76 -20.79
C THR A 183 -2.88 7.04 -20.44
N GLU A 184 -3.89 6.96 -19.59
CA GLU A 184 -4.65 8.11 -19.11
C GLU A 184 -3.81 9.02 -18.17
N ALA A 185 -2.88 8.44 -17.41
CA ALA A 185 -2.09 9.15 -16.40
C ALA A 185 -0.90 9.94 -16.95
N LYS A 186 -0.60 9.87 -18.24
CA LYS A 186 0.60 10.52 -18.83
C LYS A 186 0.71 12.00 -18.50
N ASN A 187 -0.40 12.74 -18.62
CA ASN A 187 -0.42 14.16 -18.29
C ASN A 187 -0.15 14.42 -16.81
N ALA A 188 -0.82 13.69 -15.92
CA ALA A 188 -0.62 13.80 -14.48
C ALA A 188 0.83 13.54 -14.09
N LEU A 189 1.43 12.47 -14.60
CA LEU A 189 2.83 12.12 -14.33
C LEU A 189 3.81 13.20 -14.77
N ASN A 190 3.59 13.79 -15.96
CA ASN A 190 4.41 14.89 -16.46
C ASN A 190 4.30 16.14 -15.57
N LEU A 191 3.08 16.53 -15.18
CA LEU A 191 2.83 17.69 -14.32
C LEU A 191 3.42 17.53 -12.92
N LEU A 192 3.52 16.28 -12.44
CA LEU A 192 4.08 15.93 -11.13
C LEU A 192 5.60 15.63 -11.18
N PHE A 193 6.24 15.83 -12.33
CA PHE A 193 7.66 15.56 -12.56
C PHE A 193 8.08 14.14 -12.20
N SER A 194 7.30 13.17 -12.62
CA SER A 194 7.51 11.75 -12.36
C SER A 194 7.48 10.95 -13.66
N LYS A 195 8.07 9.75 -13.61
CA LYS A 195 8.19 8.87 -14.78
C LYS A 195 7.88 7.44 -14.37
N VAL A 196 7.13 6.73 -15.21
CA VAL A 196 6.96 5.28 -15.08
C VAL A 196 8.32 4.63 -15.36
N GLU A 197 8.81 3.85 -14.41
CA GLU A 197 9.98 3.00 -14.59
C GLU A 197 9.59 1.65 -15.18
N ASP A 198 8.53 1.04 -14.63
CA ASP A 198 8.05 -0.26 -15.05
C ASP A 198 6.55 -0.42 -14.72
N ASN A 199 5.91 -1.36 -15.38
CA ASN A 199 4.58 -1.86 -15.07
C ASN A 199 4.66 -3.39 -14.97
N LEU A 200 5.22 -3.85 -13.86
CA LEU A 200 5.56 -5.24 -13.63
C LEU A 200 4.29 -6.09 -13.50
N SER A 201 4.13 -7.06 -14.38
CA SER A 201 3.02 -8.02 -14.32
C SER A 201 3.41 -9.27 -13.54
N TYR A 202 2.50 -9.77 -12.74
CA TYR A 202 2.61 -11.06 -12.05
C TYR A 202 1.25 -11.73 -11.94
N THR A 203 1.24 -12.97 -11.53
CA THR A 203 0.02 -13.76 -11.41
C THR A 203 -0.06 -14.32 -9.99
N LEU A 204 -1.22 -14.17 -9.36
CA LEU A 204 -1.50 -14.83 -8.09
C LEU A 204 -1.58 -16.36 -8.27
N PRO A 205 -1.35 -17.16 -7.23
CA PRO A 205 -1.43 -18.63 -7.32
C PRO A 205 -2.75 -19.21 -7.85
N ASN A 206 -3.84 -18.44 -7.79
CA ASN A 206 -5.13 -18.83 -8.35
C ASN A 206 -5.32 -18.45 -9.84
N GLY A 207 -4.30 -17.84 -10.47
CA GLY A 207 -4.33 -17.40 -11.87
C GLY A 207 -4.76 -15.96 -12.10
N ASP A 208 -5.13 -15.21 -11.05
CA ASP A 208 -5.54 -13.80 -11.21
C ASP A 208 -4.35 -12.91 -11.62
N PRO A 209 -4.44 -12.15 -12.71
CA PRO A 209 -3.39 -11.23 -13.12
C PRO A 209 -3.33 -10.01 -12.20
N ARG A 210 -2.13 -9.53 -11.94
CA ARG A 210 -1.82 -8.36 -11.13
C ARG A 210 -0.69 -7.55 -11.76
N TYR A 211 -0.62 -6.28 -11.37
CA TYR A 211 0.44 -5.36 -11.76
C TYR A 211 0.95 -4.58 -10.57
N ILE A 212 2.24 -4.29 -10.57
CA ILE A 212 2.83 -3.24 -9.75
C ILE A 212 3.32 -2.16 -10.71
N THR A 213 2.64 -1.03 -10.73
CA THR A 213 3.09 0.13 -11.49
C THR A 213 4.12 0.88 -10.66
N ILE A 214 5.34 1.01 -11.21
CA ILE A 214 6.48 1.65 -10.54
C ILE A 214 6.70 3.01 -11.16
N VAL A 215 6.53 4.06 -10.35
CA VAL A 215 6.71 5.46 -10.79
C VAL A 215 7.78 6.13 -9.93
N GLU A 216 8.82 6.67 -10.54
CA GLU A 216 9.87 7.42 -9.85
C GLU A 216 9.61 8.92 -9.92
N LYS A 217 9.76 9.62 -8.80
CA LYS A 217 9.76 11.08 -8.74
C LYS A 217 11.11 11.63 -9.19
N LYS A 218 11.12 12.38 -10.28
CA LYS A 218 12.34 12.91 -10.90
C LYS A 218 12.76 14.27 -10.40
N LYS A 219 11.80 15.11 -9.98
CA LYS A 219 12.04 16.47 -9.46
C LYS A 219 11.01 16.79 -8.37
N GLU A 220 11.24 17.87 -7.64
CA GLU A 220 10.28 18.40 -6.66
C GLU A 220 8.92 18.65 -7.31
N THR A 221 7.87 18.12 -6.69
CA THR A 221 6.50 18.34 -7.15
C THR A 221 6.13 19.83 -7.00
N PRO A 222 5.55 20.48 -8.03
CA PRO A 222 5.12 21.87 -7.91
C PRO A 222 4.17 22.09 -6.73
N ASN A 223 4.34 23.20 -5.99
CA ASN A 223 3.59 23.50 -4.76
C ASN A 223 2.06 23.57 -4.94
N LYS A 224 1.58 23.81 -6.17
CA LYS A 224 0.15 23.78 -6.51
C LYS A 224 -0.46 22.37 -6.45
N TYR A 225 0.36 21.32 -6.37
CA TYR A 225 -0.08 19.94 -6.25
C TYR A 225 0.29 19.36 -4.88
N PRO A 226 -0.57 18.49 -4.28
CA PRO A 226 -1.90 18.18 -4.77
C PRO A 226 -2.83 19.39 -4.66
N ARG A 227 -3.84 19.43 -5.53
CA ARG A 227 -4.93 20.40 -5.44
C ARG A 227 -5.78 20.11 -4.19
N LYS A 228 -6.67 21.03 -3.84
CA LYS A 228 -7.58 20.91 -2.69
C LYS A 228 -8.30 19.56 -2.66
N ALA A 229 -8.59 19.08 -1.46
CA ALA A 229 -9.28 17.81 -1.22
C ALA A 229 -10.54 17.64 -2.10
N GLY A 230 -10.65 16.49 -2.75
CA GLY A 230 -11.71 16.16 -3.70
C GLY A 230 -11.51 16.65 -5.14
N MET A 231 -10.63 17.62 -5.38
CA MET A 231 -10.37 18.11 -6.76
C MET A 231 -9.72 17.05 -7.66
N PRO A 232 -8.75 16.26 -7.19
CA PRO A 232 -8.17 15.20 -8.02
C PRO A 232 -9.20 14.22 -8.58
N ASN A 233 -10.17 13.82 -7.77
CA ASN A 233 -11.26 12.93 -8.20
C ASN A 233 -12.26 13.64 -9.13
N LYS A 234 -12.58 14.90 -8.85
CA LYS A 234 -13.59 15.65 -9.60
C LYS A 234 -13.10 16.07 -10.99
N ARG A 235 -11.82 16.39 -11.10
CA ARG A 235 -11.15 16.82 -12.34
C ARG A 235 -9.74 16.22 -12.38
N PRO A 236 -9.58 14.94 -12.78
CA PRO A 236 -8.25 14.33 -12.92
C PRO A 236 -7.32 15.15 -13.83
N LEU A 237 -5.99 15.07 -13.57
CA LEU A 237 -4.96 15.78 -14.34
C LEU A 237 -4.76 15.19 -15.74
#